data_da49ba97fb87f255562268876d24a863
#
_entry.id   da49ba97fb87f255562268876d24a863
#
_cell.length_a   1.000
_cell.length_b   1.000
_cell.length_c   1.000
_cell.angle_alpha   90.00
_cell.angle_beta   90.00
_cell.angle_gamma   90.00
#
_symmetry.space_group_name_H-M   'P 1'
#
loop_
_entity.id
_entity.type
_entity.pdbx_description
1 polymer ?
#
loop_
_entity_poly.entity_id
_entity_poly.type
_entity_poly.pdbx_seq_one_letter_code
_entity_poly.pdbx_strand_id
1 'polypeptide(L)'
;MNYPTPAIVTQRAARPIPRWALLLLCVAYVVPGFIGRDPWRYADVAALGYMQALAQGHSPWLAPQMLGLQPEGSGLLPFWLGAWALQALQGPLAMLGWGAELVVRLPFIGLLCLSLWATWYSAYYLARNPGAQPVAFAFGGEADPRDYARSIADAALLALLACLGLAQMAHETTAALVQLACASLVLLAAALWPYHRWRAAALMPLGLLGLTLAGAPALATLLGLGGTLLAWTRQRTAATDSAPPAQATTGRRTSGAWLAVTLVSAALGWVLHLWTWRVEMPPASWVWLQAQIKLLVWFGWPAWPLALWTLWRWRHQLTQCQPHLWLPLGFVGISLGATLSTSPADRALLLGLPALSVLAAFALPTLQRSLAALIDWFTLLFFSTWAIV
;
A
#
# COMPACT_ATOMS: atom_id res chain seq x y z
N MET A 1 21.62 -16.67 18.84
CA MET A 1 21.38 -15.67 19.90
C MET A 1 20.23 -14.78 19.45
N ASN A 2 19.09 -14.81 20.18
CA ASN A 2 17.97 -13.88 19.88
C ASN A 2 18.33 -12.52 20.47
N TYR A 3 18.64 -11.56 19.62
CA TYR A 3 18.85 -10.18 20.07
C TYR A 3 17.50 -9.60 20.55
N PRO A 4 17.48 -8.92 21.70
CA PRO A 4 16.27 -8.26 22.19
C PRO A 4 15.81 -7.19 21.20
N THR A 5 14.51 -6.93 21.19
CA THR A 5 13.94 -5.88 20.36
C THR A 5 14.45 -4.52 20.81
N PRO A 6 14.72 -3.56 19.92
CA PRO A 6 15.16 -2.23 20.32
C PRO A 6 14.01 -1.36 20.87
N ALA A 7 12.77 -1.86 20.87
CA ALA A 7 11.58 -1.14 21.33
C ALA A 7 11.47 -1.17 22.87
N ILE A 8 11.60 -0.02 23.50
CA ILE A 8 11.40 0.17 24.94
C ILE A 8 10.21 1.09 25.11
N VAL A 9 9.03 0.51 25.37
CA VAL A 9 7.77 1.26 25.40
C VAL A 9 7.01 0.95 26.69
N THR A 10 6.71 1.99 27.47
CA THR A 10 5.85 1.88 28.66
C THR A 10 4.38 1.90 28.25
N GLN A 11 3.49 1.35 29.07
CA GLN A 11 2.04 1.35 28.83
C GLN A 11 1.48 2.78 28.66
N ARG A 12 2.06 3.77 29.36
CA ARG A 12 1.64 5.18 29.20
C ARG A 12 2.00 5.76 27.82
N ALA A 13 3.06 5.29 27.20
CA ALA A 13 3.50 5.76 25.88
C ALA A 13 2.72 5.09 24.73
N ALA A 14 2.17 3.91 24.95
CA ALA A 14 1.40 3.16 23.96
C ALA A 14 -0.11 3.50 23.98
N ARG A 15 -0.45 4.78 24.07
CA ARG A 15 -1.85 5.22 24.00
C ARG A 15 -2.30 5.35 22.55
N PRO A 16 -3.27 4.52 22.08
CA PRO A 16 -3.80 4.65 20.75
C PRO A 16 -4.59 5.96 20.60
N ILE A 17 -4.62 6.48 19.40
CA ILE A 17 -5.45 7.65 19.05
C ILE A 17 -6.94 7.27 19.19
N PRO A 18 -7.81 8.15 19.71
CA PRO A 18 -9.24 7.92 19.72
C PRO A 18 -9.76 7.63 18.31
N ARG A 19 -10.55 6.57 18.15
CA ARG A 19 -11.03 6.12 16.83
C ARG A 19 -11.75 7.20 16.05
N TRP A 20 -12.57 8.01 16.75
CA TRP A 20 -13.29 9.11 16.11
C TRP A 20 -12.35 10.18 15.53
N ALA A 21 -11.24 10.48 16.22
CA ALA A 21 -10.26 11.46 15.74
C ALA A 21 -9.50 10.93 14.50
N LEU A 22 -9.13 9.64 14.52
CA LEU A 22 -8.49 8.99 13.38
C LEU A 22 -9.41 8.93 12.16
N LEU A 23 -10.70 8.58 12.38
CA LEU A 23 -11.71 8.57 11.31
C LEU A 23 -11.96 9.97 10.76
N LEU A 24 -12.07 10.99 11.62
CA LEU A 24 -12.25 12.37 11.19
C LEU A 24 -11.08 12.84 10.34
N LEU A 25 -9.84 12.50 10.73
CA LEU A 25 -8.66 12.81 9.93
C LEU A 25 -8.69 12.11 8.57
N CYS A 26 -9.08 10.83 8.51
CA CYS A 26 -9.24 10.11 7.24
C CYS A 26 -10.31 10.76 6.36
N VAL A 27 -11.45 11.15 6.92
CA VAL A 27 -12.53 11.84 6.18
C VAL A 27 -12.04 13.19 5.68
N ALA A 28 -11.37 13.97 6.51
CA ALA A 28 -10.80 15.27 6.15
C ALA A 28 -9.72 15.16 5.06
N TYR A 29 -9.04 14.02 4.96
CA TYR A 29 -8.07 13.77 3.89
C TYR A 29 -8.75 13.31 2.60
N VAL A 30 -9.69 12.36 2.69
CA VAL A 30 -10.30 11.71 1.52
C VAL A 30 -11.31 12.62 0.83
N VAL A 31 -12.21 13.25 1.59
CA VAL A 31 -13.38 13.95 1.03
C VAL A 31 -12.99 15.17 0.20
N PRO A 32 -12.17 16.13 0.68
CA PRO A 32 -11.87 17.35 -0.07
C PRO A 32 -11.13 17.08 -1.39
N GLY A 33 -10.37 15.98 -1.45
CA GLY A 33 -9.63 15.62 -2.65
C GLY A 33 -10.50 15.12 -3.82
N PHE A 34 -11.73 14.65 -3.55
CA PHE A 34 -12.64 14.11 -4.57
C PHE A 34 -13.87 15.01 -4.82
N ILE A 35 -14.30 15.79 -3.84
CA ILE A 35 -15.54 16.60 -3.91
C ILE A 35 -15.18 18.05 -4.18
N GLY A 36 -16.02 18.73 -5.00
CA GLY A 36 -15.91 20.16 -5.25
C GLY A 36 -14.86 20.59 -6.27
N ARG A 37 -14.32 19.66 -7.06
CA ARG A 37 -13.40 19.97 -8.16
C ARG A 37 -13.81 19.26 -9.45
N ASP A 38 -13.57 19.89 -10.57
CA ASP A 38 -13.67 19.26 -11.88
C ASP A 38 -12.43 18.37 -12.17
N PRO A 39 -12.54 17.36 -13.07
CA PRO A 39 -11.38 16.67 -13.60
C PRO A 39 -10.44 17.67 -14.28
N TRP A 40 -9.21 17.79 -13.77
CA TRP A 40 -8.29 18.85 -14.24
C TRP A 40 -7.01 18.31 -14.87
N ARG A 41 -6.59 17.11 -14.50
CA ARG A 41 -5.45 16.45 -15.12
C ARG A 41 -5.88 15.65 -16.32
N TYR A 42 -5.04 15.63 -17.35
CA TYR A 42 -5.28 14.88 -18.58
C TYR A 42 -5.68 13.42 -18.32
N ALA A 43 -4.96 12.74 -17.42
CA ALA A 43 -5.23 11.34 -17.08
C ALA A 43 -6.62 11.13 -16.44
N ASP A 44 -7.06 12.05 -15.58
CA ASP A 44 -8.37 12.01 -14.92
C ASP A 44 -9.51 12.27 -15.91
N VAL A 45 -9.32 13.27 -16.80
CA VAL A 45 -10.28 13.61 -17.86
C VAL A 45 -10.40 12.47 -18.88
N ALA A 46 -9.26 11.93 -19.34
CA ALA A 46 -9.25 10.82 -20.28
C ALA A 46 -9.90 9.56 -19.69
N ALA A 47 -9.61 9.26 -18.42
CA ALA A 47 -10.22 8.12 -17.72
C ALA A 47 -11.75 8.23 -17.68
N LEU A 48 -12.30 9.41 -17.35
CA LEU A 48 -13.73 9.69 -17.36
C LEU A 48 -14.34 9.42 -18.74
N GLY A 49 -13.70 9.87 -19.82
CA GLY A 49 -14.18 9.64 -21.19
C GLY A 49 -14.25 8.15 -21.56
N TYR A 50 -13.23 7.36 -21.23
CA TYR A 50 -13.26 5.90 -21.44
C TYR A 50 -14.35 5.22 -20.61
N MET A 51 -14.56 5.62 -19.36
CA MET A 51 -15.60 5.07 -18.49
C MET A 51 -17.00 5.38 -19.03
N GLN A 52 -17.23 6.59 -19.53
CA GLN A 52 -18.49 7.00 -20.17
C GLN A 52 -18.73 6.22 -21.48
N ALA A 53 -17.71 6.09 -22.34
CA ALA A 53 -17.82 5.31 -23.57
C ALA A 53 -18.19 3.84 -23.30
N LEU A 54 -17.61 3.24 -22.27
CA LEU A 54 -17.95 1.89 -21.82
C LEU A 54 -19.38 1.81 -21.27
N ALA A 55 -19.77 2.74 -20.40
CA ALA A 55 -21.08 2.77 -19.78
C ALA A 55 -22.21 2.92 -20.82
N GLN A 56 -21.96 3.66 -21.88
CA GLN A 56 -22.90 3.91 -22.99
C GLN A 56 -22.88 2.82 -24.09
N GLY A 57 -22.01 1.81 -23.95
CA GLY A 57 -21.90 0.72 -24.94
C GLY A 57 -21.18 1.11 -26.22
N HIS A 58 -20.52 2.26 -26.26
CA HIS A 58 -19.76 2.73 -27.43
C HIS A 58 -18.36 2.13 -27.53
N SER A 59 -17.95 1.32 -26.55
CA SER A 59 -16.63 0.70 -26.47
C SER A 59 -16.72 -0.75 -25.96
N PRO A 60 -15.91 -1.67 -26.48
CA PRO A 60 -15.86 -3.03 -25.99
C PRO A 60 -15.19 -3.10 -24.61
N TRP A 61 -15.73 -3.94 -23.72
CA TRP A 61 -15.26 -4.07 -22.33
C TRP A 61 -13.81 -4.57 -22.18
N LEU A 62 -13.35 -5.41 -23.13
CA LEU A 62 -12.00 -5.98 -23.09
C LEU A 62 -10.96 -5.13 -23.83
N ALA A 63 -11.38 -4.13 -24.59
CA ALA A 63 -10.51 -3.21 -25.32
C ALA A 63 -11.10 -1.80 -25.26
N PRO A 64 -11.04 -1.12 -24.10
CA PRO A 64 -11.58 0.22 -23.95
C PRO A 64 -10.99 1.17 -25.00
N GLN A 65 -11.85 1.92 -25.67
CA GLN A 65 -11.45 2.92 -26.66
C GLN A 65 -12.42 4.11 -26.65
N MET A 66 -11.89 5.27 -26.97
CA MET A 66 -12.63 6.51 -27.08
C MET A 66 -12.24 7.17 -28.40
N LEU A 67 -13.22 7.36 -29.29
CA LEU A 67 -12.98 7.91 -30.65
C LEU A 67 -11.90 7.12 -31.43
N GLY A 68 -11.82 5.79 -31.24
CA GLY A 68 -10.81 4.95 -31.87
C GLY A 68 -9.43 4.95 -31.22
N LEU A 69 -9.22 5.75 -30.18
CA LEU A 69 -7.97 5.81 -29.41
C LEU A 69 -8.02 4.85 -28.24
N GLN A 70 -6.96 4.11 -28.02
CA GLN A 70 -6.78 3.25 -26.85
C GLN A 70 -6.15 4.06 -25.69
N PRO A 71 -6.43 3.69 -24.41
CA PRO A 71 -5.77 4.31 -23.27
C PRO A 71 -4.27 4.02 -23.28
N GLU A 72 -3.46 4.95 -22.75
CA GLU A 72 -2.01 4.80 -22.64
C GLU A 72 -1.58 3.60 -21.79
N GLY A 73 -2.45 3.11 -20.90
CA GLY A 73 -2.23 1.93 -20.06
C GLY A 73 -3.20 0.79 -20.37
N SER A 74 -2.72 -0.45 -20.24
CA SER A 74 -3.49 -1.66 -20.56
C SER A 74 -4.49 -2.10 -19.47
N GLY A 75 -4.67 -1.31 -18.39
CA GLY A 75 -5.56 -1.67 -17.29
C GLY A 75 -7.04 -1.68 -17.71
N LEU A 76 -7.80 -2.72 -17.34
CA LEU A 76 -9.23 -2.83 -17.58
C LEU A 76 -10.05 -2.42 -16.36
N LEU A 77 -9.65 -2.89 -15.18
CA LEU A 77 -10.38 -2.71 -13.93
C LEU A 77 -10.70 -1.26 -13.59
N PRO A 78 -9.81 -0.28 -13.77
CA PRO A 78 -10.13 1.13 -13.50
C PRO A 78 -11.34 1.61 -14.30
N PHE A 79 -11.38 1.30 -15.59
CA PHE A 79 -12.47 1.69 -16.49
C PHE A 79 -13.77 0.96 -16.18
N TRP A 80 -13.69 -0.34 -15.84
CA TRP A 80 -14.86 -1.12 -15.44
C TRP A 80 -15.52 -0.57 -14.18
N LEU A 81 -14.72 -0.20 -13.16
CA LEU A 81 -15.24 0.34 -11.91
C LEU A 81 -16.03 1.64 -12.14
N GLY A 82 -15.49 2.55 -12.96
CA GLY A 82 -16.19 3.80 -13.30
C GLY A 82 -17.43 3.56 -14.15
N ALA A 83 -17.35 2.68 -15.16
CA ALA A 83 -18.47 2.36 -16.01
C ALA A 83 -19.62 1.67 -15.26
N TRP A 84 -19.32 0.72 -14.37
CA TRP A 84 -20.32 0.10 -13.49
C TRP A 84 -20.96 1.10 -12.53
N ALA A 85 -20.18 2.02 -11.97
CA ALA A 85 -20.72 3.08 -11.12
C ALA A 85 -21.70 3.96 -11.90
N LEU A 86 -21.37 4.36 -13.13
CA LEU A 86 -22.26 5.12 -14.01
C LEU A 86 -23.55 4.36 -14.31
N GLN A 87 -23.44 3.11 -14.76
CA GLN A 87 -24.60 2.28 -15.09
C GLN A 87 -25.54 2.04 -13.90
N ALA A 88 -24.98 1.82 -12.69
CA ALA A 88 -25.76 1.50 -11.52
C ALA A 88 -26.30 2.71 -10.77
N LEU A 89 -25.54 3.80 -10.70
CA LEU A 89 -25.79 4.90 -9.77
C LEU A 89 -26.13 6.23 -10.44
N GLN A 90 -25.81 6.42 -11.72
CA GLN A 90 -26.04 7.74 -12.38
C GLN A 90 -27.51 8.13 -12.38
N GLY A 91 -28.44 7.23 -12.68
CA GLY A 91 -29.87 7.52 -12.68
C GLY A 91 -30.36 8.03 -11.32
N PRO A 92 -30.21 7.24 -10.23
CA PRO A 92 -30.65 7.66 -8.90
C PRO A 92 -29.93 8.92 -8.37
N LEU A 93 -28.63 9.07 -8.62
CA LEU A 93 -27.84 10.18 -8.10
C LEU A 93 -28.02 11.48 -8.92
N ALA A 94 -28.37 11.38 -10.20
CA ALA A 94 -28.73 12.54 -11.00
C ALA A 94 -29.97 13.26 -10.45
N MET A 95 -30.92 12.52 -9.83
CA MET A 95 -32.07 13.14 -9.15
C MET A 95 -31.65 13.98 -7.94
N LEU A 96 -30.47 13.69 -7.36
CA LEU A 96 -29.88 14.48 -6.27
C LEU A 96 -28.93 15.58 -6.77
N GLY A 97 -28.86 15.82 -8.08
CA GLY A 97 -27.99 16.82 -8.71
C GLY A 97 -26.52 16.41 -8.83
N TRP A 98 -26.20 15.12 -8.69
CA TRP A 98 -24.82 14.64 -8.83
C TRP A 98 -24.45 14.42 -10.29
N GLY A 99 -23.39 15.07 -10.74
CA GLY A 99 -22.83 14.87 -12.09
C GLY A 99 -22.14 13.51 -12.25
N ALA A 100 -21.94 13.09 -13.50
CA ALA A 100 -21.26 11.86 -13.85
C ALA A 100 -19.85 11.77 -13.23
N GLU A 101 -19.17 12.90 -13.08
CA GLU A 101 -17.83 13.00 -12.50
C GLU A 101 -17.81 12.53 -11.03
N LEU A 102 -18.80 12.94 -10.23
CA LEU A 102 -18.91 12.51 -8.84
C LEU A 102 -19.26 11.02 -8.74
N VAL A 103 -20.16 10.54 -9.60
CA VAL A 103 -20.55 9.13 -9.63
C VAL A 103 -19.36 8.23 -9.91
N VAL A 104 -18.54 8.57 -10.91
CA VAL A 104 -17.31 7.83 -11.25
C VAL A 104 -16.31 7.82 -10.09
N ARG A 105 -16.24 8.87 -9.28
CA ARG A 105 -15.30 8.97 -8.15
C ARG A 105 -15.67 8.07 -6.96
N LEU A 106 -16.91 7.66 -6.80
CA LEU A 106 -17.35 6.86 -5.66
C LEU A 106 -16.54 5.57 -5.46
N PRO A 107 -16.33 4.70 -6.47
CA PRO A 107 -15.49 3.53 -6.29
C PRO A 107 -14.04 3.88 -5.96
N PHE A 108 -13.50 4.97 -6.47
CA PHE A 108 -12.12 5.40 -6.19
C PHE A 108 -11.98 5.97 -4.77
N ILE A 109 -12.99 6.66 -4.23
CA ILE A 109 -13.08 7.01 -2.81
C ILE A 109 -13.01 5.72 -1.96
N GLY A 110 -13.80 4.71 -2.33
CA GLY A 110 -13.78 3.40 -1.66
C GLY A 110 -12.41 2.72 -1.71
N LEU A 111 -11.71 2.80 -2.85
CA LEU A 111 -10.36 2.24 -3.01
C LEU A 111 -9.31 2.98 -2.17
N LEU A 112 -9.39 4.31 -2.05
CA LEU A 112 -8.51 5.06 -1.15
C LEU A 112 -8.77 4.69 0.31
N CYS A 113 -10.04 4.65 0.74
CA CYS A 113 -10.41 4.18 2.08
C CYS A 113 -9.90 2.75 2.33
N LEU A 114 -10.01 1.86 1.34
CA LEU A 114 -9.51 0.48 1.41
C LEU A 114 -7.98 0.45 1.57
N SER A 115 -7.25 1.31 0.87
CA SER A 115 -5.78 1.41 0.98
C SER A 115 -5.36 1.86 2.37
N LEU A 116 -6.02 2.88 2.93
CA LEU A 116 -5.79 3.37 4.28
C LEU A 116 -6.08 2.29 5.32
N TRP A 117 -7.23 1.64 5.21
CA TRP A 117 -7.65 0.53 6.06
C TRP A 117 -6.67 -0.65 5.99
N ALA A 118 -6.29 -1.08 4.79
CA ALA A 118 -5.37 -2.18 4.59
C ALA A 118 -3.97 -1.88 5.16
N THR A 119 -3.49 -0.65 5.03
CA THR A 119 -2.21 -0.22 5.62
C THR A 119 -2.25 -0.26 7.14
N TRP A 120 -3.32 0.27 7.76
CA TRP A 120 -3.50 0.24 9.21
C TRP A 120 -3.47 -1.19 9.75
N TYR A 121 -4.27 -2.09 9.15
CA TYR A 121 -4.29 -3.49 9.57
C TYR A 121 -2.99 -4.24 9.27
N SER A 122 -2.29 -3.92 8.19
CA SER A 122 -0.97 -4.50 7.90
C SER A 122 0.03 -4.15 8.99
N ALA A 123 0.11 -2.89 9.38
CA ALA A 123 0.94 -2.44 10.49
C ALA A 123 0.56 -3.08 11.82
N TYR A 124 -0.75 -3.17 12.10
CA TYR A 124 -1.27 -3.81 13.31
C TYR A 124 -0.84 -5.27 13.45
N TYR A 125 -1.02 -6.08 12.38
CA TYR A 125 -0.66 -7.49 12.44
C TYR A 125 0.85 -7.71 12.44
N LEU A 126 1.61 -6.87 11.74
CA LEU A 126 3.08 -6.93 11.76
C LEU A 126 3.63 -6.53 13.13
N ALA A 127 3.05 -5.52 13.78
CA ALA A 127 3.45 -5.12 15.12
C ALA A 127 3.09 -6.16 16.21
N ARG A 128 2.10 -7.02 15.97
CA ARG A 128 1.78 -8.16 16.85
C ARG A 128 2.76 -9.32 16.76
N ASN A 129 3.69 -9.31 15.80
CA ASN A 129 4.73 -10.34 15.73
C ASN A 129 5.57 -10.33 17.00
N PRO A 130 5.89 -11.49 17.61
CA PRO A 130 6.72 -11.54 18.81
C PRO A 130 8.06 -10.81 18.68
N GLY A 131 8.70 -10.87 17.50
CA GLY A 131 9.94 -10.14 17.21
C GLY A 131 9.80 -8.62 17.12
N ALA A 132 8.57 -8.09 17.03
CA ALA A 132 8.30 -6.65 16.98
C ALA A 132 7.88 -6.06 18.34
N GLN A 133 7.54 -6.91 19.31
CA GLN A 133 7.01 -6.50 20.60
C GLN A 133 8.06 -5.79 21.47
N PRO A 134 7.63 -4.88 22.36
CA PRO A 134 8.54 -4.21 23.30
C PRO A 134 9.26 -5.22 24.19
N VAL A 135 10.44 -4.83 24.71
CA VAL A 135 11.16 -5.59 25.72
C VAL A 135 10.34 -5.65 27.01
N ALA A 136 10.19 -6.85 27.57
CA ALA A 136 9.57 -7.04 28.88
C ALA A 136 10.44 -6.36 29.97
N PHE A 137 9.80 -5.65 30.89
CA PHE A 137 10.50 -5.01 32.02
C PHE A 137 10.56 -5.96 33.21
N ALA A 138 11.63 -5.86 33.99
CA ALA A 138 11.84 -6.73 35.14
C ALA A 138 10.70 -6.64 36.19
N PHE A 139 10.05 -5.46 36.29
CA PHE A 139 8.96 -5.21 37.24
C PHE A 139 7.60 -4.96 36.57
N GLY A 140 7.46 -5.29 35.27
CA GLY A 140 6.26 -5.01 34.50
C GLY A 140 6.14 -3.51 34.14
N GLY A 141 5.00 -3.14 33.51
CA GLY A 141 4.74 -1.77 33.06
C GLY A 141 5.11 -1.51 31.60
N GLU A 142 5.56 -2.54 30.89
CA GLU A 142 5.67 -2.52 29.44
C GLU A 142 4.29 -2.40 28.77
N ALA A 143 4.27 -1.95 27.53
CA ALA A 143 3.05 -1.78 26.79
C ALA A 143 2.35 -3.12 26.51
N ASP A 144 1.02 -3.17 26.71
CA ASP A 144 0.21 -4.30 26.28
C ASP A 144 0.39 -4.55 24.76
N PRO A 145 0.57 -5.79 24.31
CA PRO A 145 0.81 -6.12 22.91
C PRO A 145 -0.25 -5.59 21.93
N ARG A 146 -1.50 -5.45 22.37
CA ARG A 146 -2.58 -4.92 21.53
C ARG A 146 -2.54 -3.40 21.45
N ASP A 147 -2.27 -2.73 22.55
CA ASP A 147 -2.19 -1.27 22.59
C ASP A 147 -0.96 -0.77 21.86
N TYR A 148 0.17 -1.46 22.01
CA TYR A 148 1.36 -1.22 21.22
C TYR A 148 1.10 -1.39 19.72
N ALA A 149 0.49 -2.50 19.31
CA ALA A 149 0.20 -2.75 17.90
C ALA A 149 -0.77 -1.71 17.31
N ARG A 150 -1.75 -1.22 18.09
CA ARG A 150 -2.64 -0.13 17.66
C ARG A 150 -1.88 1.17 17.49
N SER A 151 -1.02 1.52 18.43
CA SER A 151 -0.21 2.76 18.33
C SER A 151 0.71 2.74 17.11
N ILE A 152 1.33 1.61 16.80
CA ILE A 152 2.13 1.45 15.57
C ILE A 152 1.25 1.53 14.31
N ALA A 153 0.05 0.95 14.33
CA ALA A 153 -0.87 1.04 13.20
C ALA A 153 -1.38 2.47 12.96
N ASP A 154 -1.71 3.20 14.03
CA ASP A 154 -2.09 4.62 13.97
C ASP A 154 -0.95 5.44 13.38
N ALA A 155 0.29 5.21 13.84
CA ALA A 155 1.48 5.87 13.31
C ALA A 155 1.74 5.56 11.83
N ALA A 156 1.54 4.31 11.38
CA ALA A 156 1.69 3.93 9.98
C ALA A 156 0.65 4.64 9.09
N LEU A 157 -0.58 4.75 9.56
CA LEU A 157 -1.64 5.46 8.85
C LEU A 157 -1.32 6.96 8.75
N LEU A 158 -0.88 7.59 9.85
CA LEU A 158 -0.47 8.99 9.84
C LEU A 158 0.73 9.23 8.92
N ALA A 159 1.73 8.35 8.94
CA ALA A 159 2.87 8.43 8.04
C ALA A 159 2.46 8.32 6.57
N LEU A 160 1.47 7.44 6.26
CA LEU A 160 0.92 7.31 4.91
C LEU A 160 0.19 8.58 4.47
N LEU A 161 -0.70 9.12 5.31
CA LEU A 161 -1.44 10.35 5.03
C LEU A 161 -0.52 11.56 4.85
N ALA A 162 0.61 11.59 5.56
CA ALA A 162 1.61 12.65 5.45
C ALA A 162 2.47 12.55 4.19
N CYS A 163 2.50 11.40 3.48
CA CYS A 163 3.33 11.25 2.28
C CYS A 163 2.85 12.15 1.15
N LEU A 164 3.74 13.00 0.64
CA LEU A 164 3.42 13.94 -0.44
C LEU A 164 3.01 13.21 -1.72
N GLY A 165 3.63 12.07 -2.03
CA GLY A 165 3.25 11.24 -3.19
C GLY A 165 1.82 10.72 -3.12
N LEU A 166 1.33 10.35 -1.93
CA LEU A 166 -0.07 9.96 -1.76
C LEU A 166 -0.99 11.17 -2.01
N ALA A 167 -0.69 12.32 -1.41
CA ALA A 167 -1.48 13.54 -1.59
C ALA A 167 -1.56 13.97 -3.07
N GLN A 168 -0.48 13.74 -3.82
CA GLN A 168 -0.39 14.11 -5.23
C GLN A 168 -1.24 13.21 -6.14
N MET A 169 -1.34 11.90 -5.87
CA MET A 169 -1.88 10.92 -6.83
C MET A 169 -3.12 10.16 -6.34
N ALA A 170 -3.44 10.21 -5.04
CA ALA A 170 -4.49 9.36 -4.47
C ALA A 170 -5.92 9.83 -4.77
N HIS A 171 -6.10 11.04 -5.29
CA HIS A 171 -7.41 11.64 -5.51
C HIS A 171 -7.81 11.66 -7.00
N GLU A 172 -7.21 10.80 -7.81
CA GLU A 172 -7.49 10.68 -9.25
C GLU A 172 -8.23 9.38 -9.57
N THR A 173 -9.05 9.40 -10.62
CA THR A 173 -9.78 8.20 -11.10
C THR A 173 -8.91 7.37 -12.04
N THR A 174 -7.66 7.12 -11.66
CA THR A 174 -6.64 6.47 -12.49
C THR A 174 -6.32 5.04 -12.07
N ALA A 175 -5.65 4.30 -12.93
CA ALA A 175 -5.16 2.96 -12.64
C ALA A 175 -4.22 2.91 -11.43
N ALA A 176 -3.48 4.01 -11.15
CA ALA A 176 -2.54 4.08 -10.04
C ALA A 176 -3.20 3.88 -8.68
N LEU A 177 -4.39 4.46 -8.45
CA LEU A 177 -5.14 4.28 -7.21
C LEU A 177 -5.69 2.84 -7.06
N VAL A 178 -6.16 2.23 -8.16
CA VAL A 178 -6.60 0.83 -8.15
C VAL A 178 -5.43 -0.08 -7.81
N GLN A 179 -4.27 0.14 -8.43
CA GLN A 179 -3.04 -0.60 -8.16
C GLN A 179 -2.59 -0.43 -6.71
N LEU A 180 -2.63 0.78 -6.16
CA LEU A 180 -2.31 1.06 -4.75
C LEU A 180 -3.21 0.24 -3.80
N ALA A 181 -4.52 0.25 -4.03
CA ALA A 181 -5.47 -0.50 -3.22
C ALA A 181 -5.19 -2.00 -3.29
N CYS A 182 -4.95 -2.54 -4.49
CA CYS A 182 -4.62 -3.94 -4.69
C CYS A 182 -3.28 -4.33 -4.04
N ALA A 183 -2.24 -3.51 -4.17
CA ALA A 183 -0.95 -3.73 -3.51
C ALA A 183 -1.07 -3.71 -1.99
N SER A 184 -1.88 -2.78 -1.45
CA SER A 184 -2.18 -2.71 -0.02
C SER A 184 -2.91 -3.96 0.49
N LEU A 185 -3.82 -4.55 -0.31
CA LEU A 185 -4.47 -5.82 0.00
C LEU A 185 -3.50 -7.00 0.00
N VAL A 186 -2.54 -7.04 -0.93
CA VAL A 186 -1.49 -8.08 -0.95
C VAL A 186 -0.61 -7.96 0.28
N LEU A 187 -0.21 -6.74 0.68
CA LEU A 187 0.54 -6.49 1.91
C LEU A 187 -0.23 -6.96 3.14
N LEU A 188 -1.53 -6.63 3.23
CA LEU A 188 -2.41 -7.06 4.31
C LEU A 188 -2.56 -8.59 4.32
N ALA A 189 -2.77 -9.23 3.19
CA ALA A 189 -2.88 -10.68 3.09
C ALA A 189 -1.63 -11.38 3.65
N ALA A 190 -0.44 -10.89 3.29
CA ALA A 190 0.82 -11.43 3.78
C ALA A 190 1.04 -11.19 5.29
N ALA A 191 0.66 -10.01 5.81
CA ALA A 191 0.72 -9.68 7.24
C ALA A 191 -0.30 -10.47 8.07
N LEU A 192 -1.48 -10.72 7.52
CA LEU A 192 -2.60 -11.37 8.17
C LEU A 192 -2.45 -12.90 8.22
N TRP A 193 -1.68 -13.49 7.32
CA TRP A 193 -1.58 -14.94 7.13
C TRP A 193 -1.33 -15.75 8.42
N PRO A 194 -0.44 -15.34 9.34
CA PRO A 194 -0.20 -16.07 10.58
C PRO A 194 -1.38 -16.09 11.54
N TYR A 195 -2.31 -15.12 11.42
CA TYR A 195 -3.41 -14.89 12.36
C TYR A 195 -4.76 -15.39 11.83
N HIS A 196 -5.07 -15.11 10.55
CA HIS A 196 -6.38 -15.38 9.95
C HIS A 196 -6.25 -15.88 8.51
N ARG A 197 -5.94 -17.15 8.35
CA ARG A 197 -5.63 -17.78 7.05
C ARG A 197 -6.72 -17.63 6.00
N TRP A 198 -7.97 -17.82 6.38
CA TRP A 198 -9.10 -17.72 5.44
C TRP A 198 -9.27 -16.31 4.88
N ARG A 199 -9.15 -15.30 5.74
CA ARG A 199 -9.21 -13.90 5.29
C ARG A 199 -8.01 -13.55 4.40
N ALA A 200 -6.82 -13.99 4.78
CA ALA A 200 -5.64 -13.79 3.97
C ALA A 200 -5.75 -14.50 2.61
N ALA A 201 -6.28 -15.73 2.59
CA ALA A 201 -6.51 -16.50 1.36
C ALA A 201 -7.57 -15.86 0.43
N ALA A 202 -8.50 -15.08 0.96
CA ALA A 202 -9.46 -14.31 0.16
C ALA A 202 -8.86 -12.99 -0.36
N LEU A 203 -8.11 -12.27 0.48
CA LEU A 203 -7.53 -10.97 0.11
C LEU A 203 -6.38 -11.09 -0.89
N MET A 204 -5.59 -12.17 -0.83
CA MET A 204 -4.45 -12.39 -1.71
C MET A 204 -4.85 -12.44 -3.20
N PRO A 205 -5.80 -13.29 -3.64
CA PRO A 205 -6.23 -13.31 -5.03
C PRO A 205 -6.89 -12.00 -5.45
N LEU A 206 -7.69 -11.36 -4.59
CA LEU A 206 -8.28 -10.05 -4.88
C LEU A 206 -7.20 -9.02 -5.19
N GLY A 207 -6.12 -8.99 -4.40
CA GLY A 207 -5.01 -8.07 -4.62
C GLY A 207 -4.21 -8.40 -5.88
N LEU A 208 -3.80 -9.66 -6.09
CA LEU A 208 -2.96 -10.05 -7.22
C LEU A 208 -3.72 -9.97 -8.56
N LEU A 209 -4.95 -10.51 -8.62
CA LEU A 209 -5.78 -10.42 -9.82
C LEU A 209 -6.20 -8.97 -10.12
N GLY A 210 -6.53 -8.22 -9.06
CA GLY A 210 -6.83 -6.79 -9.19
C GLY A 210 -5.66 -5.98 -9.75
N LEU A 211 -4.43 -6.23 -9.28
CA LEU A 211 -3.21 -5.61 -9.85
C LEU A 211 -3.05 -5.95 -11.33
N THR A 212 -3.25 -7.21 -11.70
CA THR A 212 -3.16 -7.66 -13.10
C THR A 212 -4.19 -6.95 -13.96
N LEU A 213 -5.46 -6.93 -13.53
CA LEU A 213 -6.54 -6.25 -14.25
C LEU A 213 -6.39 -4.73 -14.26
N ALA A 214 -5.68 -4.16 -13.27
CA ALA A 214 -5.33 -2.74 -13.26
C ALA A 214 -4.11 -2.39 -14.15
N GLY A 215 -3.60 -3.35 -14.95
CA GLY A 215 -2.51 -3.14 -15.90
C GLY A 215 -1.11 -3.23 -15.30
N ALA A 216 -0.96 -3.91 -14.16
CA ALA A 216 0.35 -4.12 -13.51
C ALA A 216 0.66 -5.63 -13.29
N PRO A 217 0.58 -6.50 -14.32
CA PRO A 217 0.78 -7.95 -14.17
C PRO A 217 2.20 -8.31 -13.70
N ALA A 218 3.21 -7.55 -14.10
CA ALA A 218 4.59 -7.77 -13.66
C ALA A 218 4.74 -7.51 -12.16
N LEU A 219 4.16 -6.43 -11.63
CA LEU A 219 4.14 -6.15 -10.17
C LEU A 219 3.35 -7.21 -9.41
N ALA A 220 2.19 -7.63 -9.93
CA ALA A 220 1.43 -8.73 -9.33
C ALA A 220 2.25 -10.00 -9.24
N THR A 221 2.99 -10.34 -10.30
CA THR A 221 3.87 -11.51 -10.33
C THR A 221 5.03 -11.38 -9.35
N LEU A 222 5.71 -10.23 -9.30
CA LEU A 222 6.82 -10.00 -8.37
C LEU A 222 6.37 -10.04 -6.91
N LEU A 223 5.24 -9.41 -6.58
CA LEU A 223 4.68 -9.42 -5.22
C LEU A 223 4.21 -10.83 -4.83
N GLY A 224 3.60 -11.57 -5.76
CA GLY A 224 3.18 -12.94 -5.55
C GLY A 224 4.36 -13.91 -5.33
N LEU A 225 5.42 -13.77 -6.12
CA LEU A 225 6.67 -14.53 -5.93
C LEU A 225 7.36 -14.14 -4.61
N GLY A 226 7.38 -12.87 -4.25
CA GLY A 226 7.87 -12.40 -2.95
C GLY A 226 7.12 -13.02 -1.79
N GLY A 227 5.78 -13.06 -1.86
CA GLY A 227 4.93 -13.74 -0.89
C GLY A 227 5.19 -15.25 -0.80
N THR A 228 5.39 -15.90 -1.96
CA THR A 228 5.76 -17.34 -2.04
C THR A 228 7.10 -17.60 -1.36
N LEU A 229 8.11 -16.79 -1.68
CA LEU A 229 9.45 -16.89 -1.09
C LEU A 229 9.41 -16.71 0.44
N LEU A 230 8.69 -15.70 0.91
CA LEU A 230 8.52 -15.43 2.34
C LEU A 230 7.81 -16.59 3.06
N ALA A 231 6.78 -17.18 2.45
CA ALA A 231 6.11 -18.34 3.00
C ALA A 231 7.03 -19.57 3.04
N TRP A 232 7.85 -19.76 2.04
CA TRP A 232 8.81 -20.86 1.95
C TRP A 232 9.99 -20.72 2.93
N THR A 233 10.55 -19.52 3.12
CA THR A 233 11.61 -19.30 4.12
C THR A 233 11.11 -19.55 5.53
N ARG A 234 9.90 -19.10 5.88
CA ARG A 234 9.25 -19.40 7.17
C ARG A 234 9.05 -20.90 7.39
N GLN A 235 8.71 -21.64 6.34
CA GLN A 235 8.58 -23.09 6.41
C GLN A 235 9.91 -23.77 6.72
N ARG A 236 11.02 -23.33 6.11
CA ARG A 236 12.35 -23.87 6.35
C ARG A 236 12.82 -23.64 7.79
N THR A 237 12.65 -22.43 8.31
CA THR A 237 13.03 -22.12 9.70
C THR A 237 12.21 -22.93 10.70
N ALA A 238 10.91 -23.12 10.48
CA ALA A 238 10.07 -23.96 11.32
C ALA A 238 10.47 -25.46 11.28
N ALA A 239 11.00 -25.94 10.17
CA ALA A 239 11.44 -27.32 10.02
C ALA A 239 12.76 -27.61 10.74
N THR A 240 13.62 -26.59 10.91
CA THR A 240 14.90 -26.72 11.67
C THR A 240 14.70 -26.65 13.17
N ASP A 241 13.64 -26.06 13.69
CA ASP A 241 13.37 -25.86 15.12
C ASP A 241 12.59 -27.04 15.77
N SER A 242 12.66 -28.26 15.23
CA SER A 242 11.96 -29.46 15.75
C SER A 242 10.45 -29.29 15.92
N ALA A 243 9.83 -28.48 15.05
CA ALA A 243 8.40 -28.22 15.08
C ALA A 243 7.58 -29.45 14.70
N PRO A 244 6.39 -29.67 15.27
CA PRO A 244 5.55 -30.82 14.98
C PRO A 244 5.19 -30.87 13.47
N PRO A 245 5.04 -32.07 12.86
CA PRO A 245 4.85 -32.27 11.42
C PRO A 245 3.62 -31.54 10.84
N ALA A 246 2.64 -31.23 11.67
CA ALA A 246 1.46 -30.42 11.30
C ALA A 246 1.81 -28.98 10.88
N GLN A 247 2.90 -28.40 11.41
CA GLN A 247 3.33 -27.05 11.03
C GLN A 247 4.05 -27.04 9.67
N ALA A 248 4.80 -28.09 9.36
CA ALA A 248 5.48 -28.24 8.07
C ALA A 248 4.49 -28.40 6.90
N THR A 249 3.43 -29.22 7.07
CA THR A 249 2.38 -29.40 6.06
C THR A 249 1.61 -28.12 5.80
N THR A 250 1.40 -27.32 6.83
CA THR A 250 0.72 -26.03 6.75
C THR A 250 1.53 -25.01 5.95
N GLY A 251 2.85 -24.93 6.19
CA GLY A 251 3.74 -24.05 5.45
C GLY A 251 3.76 -24.37 3.95
N ARG A 252 3.81 -25.66 3.60
CA ARG A 252 3.78 -26.13 2.20
C ARG A 252 2.49 -25.76 1.47
N ARG A 253 1.34 -25.84 2.14
CA ARG A 253 0.06 -25.39 1.58
C ARG A 253 0.03 -23.88 1.37
N THR A 254 0.66 -23.12 2.26
CA THR A 254 0.73 -21.64 2.15
C THR A 254 1.55 -21.20 0.94
N SER A 255 2.77 -21.70 0.79
CA SER A 255 3.62 -21.35 -0.36
C SER A 255 3.01 -21.82 -1.68
N GLY A 256 2.36 -22.99 -1.70
CA GLY A 256 1.63 -23.49 -2.85
C GLY A 256 0.44 -22.61 -3.24
N ALA A 257 -0.32 -22.09 -2.28
CA ALA A 257 -1.44 -21.19 -2.55
C ALA A 257 -0.96 -19.84 -3.16
N TRP A 258 0.11 -19.25 -2.60
CA TRP A 258 0.71 -18.04 -3.16
C TRP A 258 1.18 -18.25 -4.60
N LEU A 259 1.90 -19.35 -4.85
CA LEU A 259 2.40 -19.69 -6.18
C LEU A 259 1.25 -19.91 -7.17
N ALA A 260 0.23 -20.68 -6.79
CA ALA A 260 -0.92 -20.97 -7.65
C ALA A 260 -1.66 -19.69 -8.07
N VAL A 261 -1.96 -18.79 -7.13
CA VAL A 261 -2.63 -17.53 -7.45
C VAL A 261 -1.73 -16.62 -8.30
N THR A 262 -0.42 -16.62 -8.05
CA THR A 262 0.53 -15.87 -8.88
C THR A 262 0.55 -16.37 -10.33
N LEU A 263 0.57 -17.68 -10.53
CA LEU A 263 0.52 -18.27 -11.88
C LEU A 263 -0.81 -17.98 -12.59
N VAL A 264 -1.94 -18.08 -11.87
CA VAL A 264 -3.26 -17.71 -12.41
C VAL A 264 -3.30 -16.24 -12.79
N SER A 265 -2.76 -15.35 -11.95
CA SER A 265 -2.66 -13.92 -12.19
C SER A 265 -1.81 -13.62 -13.44
N ALA A 266 -0.65 -14.27 -13.57
CA ALA A 266 0.23 -14.14 -14.72
C ALA A 266 -0.43 -14.65 -16.01
N ALA A 267 -1.09 -15.81 -15.96
CA ALA A 267 -1.82 -16.39 -17.09
C ALA A 267 -3.00 -15.49 -17.51
N LEU A 268 -3.75 -14.95 -16.56
CA LEU A 268 -4.83 -13.99 -16.85
C LEU A 268 -4.30 -12.75 -17.58
N GLY A 269 -3.18 -12.20 -17.10
CA GLY A 269 -2.53 -11.07 -17.76
C GLY A 269 -2.10 -11.42 -19.20
N TRP A 270 -1.62 -12.64 -19.44
CA TRP A 270 -1.26 -13.12 -20.77
C TRP A 270 -2.47 -13.23 -21.69
N VAL A 271 -3.53 -13.90 -21.24
CA VAL A 271 -4.77 -14.10 -22.01
C VAL A 271 -5.45 -12.78 -22.38
N LEU A 272 -5.44 -11.82 -21.47
CA LEU A 272 -6.03 -10.49 -21.68
C LEU A 272 -5.07 -9.49 -22.34
N HIS A 273 -3.89 -9.92 -22.79
CA HIS A 273 -2.88 -9.05 -23.42
C HIS A 273 -2.48 -7.83 -22.56
N LEU A 274 -2.47 -7.97 -21.23
CA LEU A 274 -2.14 -6.89 -20.29
C LEU A 274 -0.63 -6.74 -20.04
N TRP A 275 0.22 -7.62 -20.58
CA TRP A 275 1.67 -7.57 -20.46
C TRP A 275 2.28 -6.51 -21.40
N THR A 276 1.91 -5.25 -21.19
CA THR A 276 2.41 -4.12 -21.98
C THR A 276 3.51 -3.35 -21.26
N TRP A 277 3.86 -3.76 -20.06
CA TRP A 277 4.92 -3.11 -19.30
C TRP A 277 6.27 -3.29 -20.01
N ARG A 278 6.77 -2.23 -20.55
CA ARG A 278 8.12 -2.17 -21.12
C ARG A 278 9.08 -1.68 -20.06
N VAL A 279 10.16 -2.42 -19.86
CA VAL A 279 11.32 -1.93 -19.10
C VAL A 279 12.00 -0.91 -19.99
N GLU A 280 11.80 0.35 -19.68
CA GLU A 280 12.52 1.45 -20.33
C GLU A 280 13.62 1.89 -19.36
N MET A 281 14.85 1.46 -19.63
CA MET A 281 16.01 2.04 -18.96
C MET A 281 16.41 3.31 -19.71
N PRO A 282 16.06 4.50 -19.20
CA PRO A 282 16.53 5.72 -19.80
C PRO A 282 18.07 5.78 -19.71
N PRO A 283 18.73 6.44 -20.66
CA PRO A 283 20.19 6.56 -20.62
C PRO A 283 20.62 7.16 -19.27
N ALA A 284 21.57 6.52 -18.61
CA ALA A 284 22.09 6.94 -17.32
C ALA A 284 22.77 8.32 -17.47
N SER A 285 21.99 9.38 -17.41
CA SER A 285 22.46 10.76 -17.42
C SER A 285 22.40 11.35 -16.01
N TRP A 286 23.25 12.33 -15.76
CA TRP A 286 23.23 13.07 -14.49
C TRP A 286 21.87 13.73 -14.24
N VAL A 287 21.21 14.21 -15.27
CA VAL A 287 19.87 14.81 -15.22
C VAL A 287 18.82 13.78 -14.78
N TRP A 288 18.88 12.56 -15.34
CA TRP A 288 17.99 11.48 -14.93
C TRP A 288 18.22 11.10 -13.46
N LEU A 289 19.48 10.96 -13.02
CA LEU A 289 19.79 10.63 -11.62
C LEU A 289 19.28 11.70 -10.66
N GLN A 290 19.48 12.98 -10.97
CA GLN A 290 18.94 14.08 -10.16
C GLN A 290 17.41 14.04 -10.09
N ALA A 291 16.72 13.77 -11.21
CA ALA A 291 15.28 13.64 -11.26
C ALA A 291 14.78 12.49 -10.37
N GLN A 292 15.45 11.31 -10.42
CA GLN A 292 15.11 10.17 -9.56
C GLN A 292 15.35 10.46 -8.07
N ILE A 293 16.48 11.06 -7.71
CA ILE A 293 16.75 11.44 -6.32
C ILE A 293 15.68 12.43 -5.83
N LYS A 294 15.38 13.45 -6.64
CA LYS A 294 14.36 14.43 -6.31
C LYS A 294 12.98 13.79 -6.12
N LEU A 295 12.60 12.87 -7.03
CA LEU A 295 11.37 12.10 -6.92
C LEU A 295 11.32 11.30 -5.61
N LEU A 296 12.34 10.48 -5.32
CA LEU A 296 12.39 9.64 -4.13
C LEU A 296 12.32 10.47 -2.84
N VAL A 297 13.05 11.57 -2.79
CA VAL A 297 13.11 12.44 -1.61
C VAL A 297 11.74 13.09 -1.35
N TRP A 298 11.10 13.66 -2.36
CA TRP A 298 9.84 14.39 -2.20
C TRP A 298 8.63 13.46 -2.08
N PHE A 299 8.59 12.42 -2.90
CA PHE A 299 7.42 11.54 -2.99
C PHE A 299 7.19 10.75 -1.70
N GLY A 300 8.24 10.21 -1.11
CA GLY A 300 8.18 9.42 0.13
C GLY A 300 8.31 10.25 1.42
N TRP A 301 8.44 11.58 1.32
CA TRP A 301 8.53 12.44 2.51
C TRP A 301 7.19 12.48 3.26
N PRO A 302 7.17 12.38 4.62
CA PRO A 302 8.29 12.25 5.56
C PRO A 302 8.61 10.79 5.96
N ALA A 303 8.01 9.79 5.32
CA ALA A 303 8.11 8.39 5.75
C ALA A 303 9.51 7.77 5.51
N TRP A 304 10.22 8.14 4.43
CA TRP A 304 11.50 7.50 4.10
C TRP A 304 12.62 7.74 5.13
N PRO A 305 12.82 8.93 5.76
CA PRO A 305 13.85 9.09 6.78
C PRO A 305 13.58 8.22 8.01
N LEU A 306 12.30 8.11 8.40
CA LEU A 306 11.89 7.24 9.51
C LEU A 306 12.08 5.77 9.17
N ALA A 307 11.77 5.36 7.94
CA ALA A 307 12.02 3.99 7.48
C ALA A 307 13.52 3.66 7.49
N LEU A 308 14.40 4.55 7.04
CA LEU A 308 15.84 4.37 7.13
C LEU A 308 16.33 4.28 8.58
N TRP A 309 15.79 5.11 9.46
CA TRP A 309 16.05 5.01 10.90
C TRP A 309 15.65 3.66 11.46
N THR A 310 14.47 3.14 11.07
CA THR A 310 14.03 1.80 11.44
C THR A 310 15.03 0.75 10.98
N LEU A 311 15.41 0.74 9.69
CA LEU A 311 16.35 -0.24 9.16
C LEU A 311 17.70 -0.20 9.90
N TRP A 312 18.20 0.99 10.21
CA TRP A 312 19.44 1.15 10.98
C TRP A 312 19.30 0.66 12.43
N ARG A 313 18.20 1.02 13.11
CA ARG A 313 18.00 0.67 14.52
C ARG A 313 17.70 -0.81 14.74
N TRP A 314 16.95 -1.40 13.82
CA TRP A 314 16.54 -2.80 13.84
C TRP A 314 17.46 -3.71 13.01
N ARG A 315 18.67 -3.26 12.63
CA ARG A 315 19.59 -4.00 11.76
C ARG A 315 19.92 -5.43 12.21
N HIS A 316 20.00 -5.67 13.52
CA HIS A 316 20.24 -7.02 14.06
C HIS A 316 19.06 -7.97 13.85
N GLN A 317 17.85 -7.45 13.72
CA GLN A 317 16.67 -8.26 13.41
C GLN A 317 16.47 -8.45 11.90
N LEU A 318 17.05 -7.59 11.08
CA LEU A 318 17.10 -7.81 9.63
C LEU A 318 17.87 -9.08 9.29
N THR A 319 18.99 -9.38 9.97
CA THR A 319 19.75 -10.63 9.78
C THR A 319 18.96 -11.88 10.20
N GLN A 320 17.95 -11.74 11.06
CA GLN A 320 17.07 -12.80 11.49
C GLN A 320 15.84 -13.00 10.60
N CYS A 321 15.75 -12.30 9.49
CA CYS A 321 14.63 -12.33 8.53
C CYS A 321 13.25 -12.13 9.19
N GLN A 322 13.15 -11.24 10.18
CA GLN A 322 11.90 -10.99 10.89
C GLN A 322 10.82 -10.42 9.96
N PRO A 323 9.60 -10.99 9.96
CA PRO A 323 8.55 -10.65 8.98
C PRO A 323 8.10 -9.19 9.01
N HIS A 324 8.11 -8.55 10.20
CA HIS A 324 7.67 -7.17 10.36
C HIS A 324 8.60 -6.15 9.68
N LEU A 325 9.85 -6.54 9.37
CA LEU A 325 10.79 -5.72 8.60
C LEU A 325 10.91 -6.20 7.16
N TRP A 326 11.08 -7.51 6.94
CA TRP A 326 11.36 -8.06 5.61
C TRP A 326 10.17 -7.97 4.66
N LEU A 327 8.93 -8.12 5.18
CA LEU A 327 7.76 -8.02 4.32
C LEU A 327 7.60 -6.59 3.75
N PRO A 328 7.54 -5.53 4.58
CA PRO A 328 7.47 -4.16 4.03
C PRO A 328 8.69 -3.80 3.19
N LEU A 329 9.91 -4.22 3.60
CA LEU A 329 11.13 -3.95 2.85
C LEU A 329 11.09 -4.58 1.45
N GLY A 330 10.57 -5.79 1.31
CA GLY A 330 10.38 -6.47 0.04
C GLY A 330 9.42 -5.68 -0.89
N PHE A 331 8.30 -5.18 -0.36
CA PHE A 331 7.37 -4.34 -1.11
C PHE A 331 8.01 -3.03 -1.57
N VAL A 332 8.72 -2.34 -0.66
CA VAL A 332 9.46 -1.12 -1.00
C VAL A 332 10.52 -1.41 -2.06
N GLY A 333 11.27 -2.52 -1.91
CA GLY A 333 12.30 -2.91 -2.87
C GLY A 333 11.75 -3.18 -4.28
N ILE A 334 10.62 -3.91 -4.39
CA ILE A 334 9.94 -4.17 -5.66
C ILE A 334 9.44 -2.85 -6.27
N SER A 335 8.83 -1.98 -5.47
CA SER A 335 8.33 -0.68 -5.92
C SER A 335 9.47 0.24 -6.39
N LEU A 336 10.59 0.29 -5.67
CA LEU A 336 11.77 1.05 -6.08
C LEU A 336 12.39 0.49 -7.37
N GLY A 337 12.53 -0.83 -7.47
CA GLY A 337 13.02 -1.49 -8.69
C GLY A 337 12.14 -1.16 -9.90
N ALA A 338 10.82 -1.20 -9.72
CA ALA A 338 9.86 -0.82 -10.75
C ALA A 338 9.99 0.66 -11.12
N THR A 339 10.11 1.56 -10.13
CA THR A 339 10.27 3.00 -10.35
C THR A 339 11.52 3.33 -11.18
N LEU A 340 12.61 2.63 -10.94
CA LEU A 340 13.86 2.83 -11.67
C LEU A 340 13.85 2.23 -13.08
N SER A 341 12.94 1.30 -13.36
CA SER A 341 12.87 0.54 -14.62
C SER A 341 11.68 0.90 -15.51
N THR A 342 10.82 1.84 -15.10
CA THR A 342 9.60 2.21 -15.84
C THR A 342 9.39 3.71 -15.95
N SER A 343 8.58 4.11 -16.92
CA SER A 343 8.11 5.48 -17.10
C SER A 343 6.56 5.46 -17.19
N PRO A 344 5.83 6.35 -16.51
CA PRO A 344 6.30 7.35 -15.54
C PRO A 344 6.64 6.72 -14.16
N ALA A 345 7.78 7.12 -13.62
CA ALA A 345 8.41 6.51 -12.44
C ALA A 345 7.59 6.66 -11.14
N ASP A 346 6.85 7.76 -10.99
CA ASP A 346 6.07 8.09 -9.79
C ASP A 346 4.93 7.10 -9.51
N ARG A 347 4.28 6.56 -10.55
CA ARG A 347 3.17 5.60 -10.41
C ARG A 347 3.60 4.31 -9.71
N ALA A 348 4.79 3.79 -10.04
CA ALA A 348 5.31 2.58 -9.39
C ALA A 348 5.71 2.84 -7.93
N LEU A 349 6.23 4.03 -7.62
CA LEU A 349 6.63 4.41 -6.27
C LEU A 349 5.42 4.52 -5.33
N LEU A 350 4.25 4.92 -5.84
CA LEU A 350 3.02 5.01 -5.07
C LEU A 350 2.68 3.66 -4.37
N LEU A 351 2.90 2.55 -5.05
CA LEU A 351 2.58 1.21 -4.54
C LEU A 351 3.44 0.80 -3.34
N GLY A 352 4.62 1.41 -3.20
CA GLY A 352 5.52 1.20 -2.07
C GLY A 352 5.18 2.01 -0.82
N LEU A 353 4.36 3.08 -0.93
CA LEU A 353 4.08 3.98 0.19
C LEU A 353 3.43 3.30 1.40
N PRO A 354 2.44 2.39 1.26
CA PRO A 354 1.89 1.66 2.40
C PRO A 354 2.96 0.89 3.19
N ALA A 355 3.83 0.17 2.49
CA ALA A 355 4.91 -0.58 3.11
C ALA A 355 5.99 0.33 3.71
N LEU A 356 6.33 1.43 3.04
CA LEU A 356 7.25 2.45 3.55
C LEU A 356 6.72 3.07 4.85
N SER A 357 5.43 3.37 4.91
CA SER A 357 4.76 3.93 6.08
C SER A 357 4.74 2.95 7.26
N VAL A 358 4.57 1.66 6.99
CA VAL A 358 4.71 0.61 8.02
C VAL A 358 6.13 0.58 8.58
N LEU A 359 7.16 0.62 7.73
CA LEU A 359 8.55 0.71 8.19
C LEU A 359 8.79 1.99 9.00
N ALA A 360 8.27 3.14 8.54
CA ALA A 360 8.39 4.41 9.24
C ALA A 360 7.79 4.36 10.66
N ALA A 361 6.67 3.68 10.85
CA ALA A 361 6.01 3.55 12.15
C ALA A 361 6.88 2.81 13.19
N PHE A 362 7.67 1.83 12.77
CA PHE A 362 8.61 1.13 13.66
C PHE A 362 9.81 1.98 14.09
N ALA A 363 9.99 3.20 13.57
CA ALA A 363 10.95 4.15 14.10
C ALA A 363 10.53 4.69 15.47
N LEU A 364 9.23 4.96 15.65
CA LEU A 364 8.70 5.68 16.82
C LEU A 364 9.11 5.09 18.17
N PRO A 365 9.04 3.77 18.42
CA PRO A 365 9.45 3.17 19.69
C PRO A 365 10.94 3.35 20.01
N THR A 366 11.73 3.76 19.03
CA THR A 366 13.19 3.86 19.12
C THR A 366 13.72 5.27 19.00
N LEU A 367 12.84 6.26 18.77
CA LEU A 367 13.21 7.68 18.66
C LEU A 367 13.59 8.25 20.03
N GLN A 368 14.65 9.03 20.04
CA GLN A 368 15.02 9.84 21.22
C GLN A 368 14.03 10.99 21.41
N ARG A 369 13.86 11.45 22.67
CA ARG A 369 12.93 12.54 22.99
C ARG A 369 13.15 13.81 22.18
N SER A 370 14.42 14.14 21.90
CA SER A 370 14.78 15.31 21.09
C SER A 370 14.29 15.21 19.64
N LEU A 371 14.40 14.02 19.02
CA LEU A 371 13.90 13.77 17.66
C LEU A 371 12.37 13.74 17.63
N ALA A 372 11.73 13.16 18.63
CA ALA A 372 10.28 13.20 18.77
C ALA A 372 9.77 14.66 18.88
N ALA A 373 10.38 15.48 19.71
CA ALA A 373 10.06 16.90 19.82
C ALA A 373 10.26 17.66 18.50
N LEU A 374 11.30 17.34 17.73
CA LEU A 374 11.52 17.95 16.41
C LEU A 374 10.43 17.57 15.41
N ILE A 375 9.97 16.34 15.43
CA ILE A 375 8.83 15.89 14.60
C ILE A 375 7.55 16.61 15.01
N ASP A 376 7.28 16.74 16.32
CA ASP A 376 6.13 17.45 16.84
C ASP A 376 6.13 18.92 16.40
N TRP A 377 7.28 19.61 16.54
CA TRP A 377 7.48 20.99 16.09
C TRP A 377 7.29 21.14 14.58
N PHE A 378 7.90 20.24 13.80
CA PHE A 378 7.73 20.25 12.34
C PHE A 378 6.27 20.04 11.95
N THR A 379 5.59 19.08 12.57
CA THR A 379 4.18 18.79 12.32
C THR A 379 3.31 20.01 12.63
N LEU A 380 3.53 20.64 13.78
CA LEU A 380 2.80 21.84 14.20
C LEU A 380 3.01 22.99 13.22
N LEU A 381 4.26 23.28 12.83
CA LEU A 381 4.58 24.33 11.87
C LEU A 381 3.99 24.03 10.48
N PHE A 382 4.13 22.80 10.01
CA PHE A 382 3.63 22.40 8.68
C PHE A 382 2.12 22.54 8.60
N PHE A 383 1.38 21.97 9.54
CA PHE A 383 -0.09 22.04 9.49
C PHE A 383 -0.63 23.44 9.82
N SER A 384 0.01 24.20 10.70
CA SER A 384 -0.42 25.59 10.94
C SER A 384 -0.17 26.49 9.74
N THR A 385 0.95 26.32 9.03
CA THR A 385 1.23 27.07 7.80
C THR A 385 0.20 26.74 6.70
N TRP A 386 -0.12 25.47 6.51
CA TRP A 386 -1.13 25.05 5.54
C TRP A 386 -2.56 25.49 5.92
N ALA A 387 -2.86 25.63 7.20
CA ALA A 387 -4.17 26.12 7.64
C ALA A 387 -4.37 27.64 7.43
N ILE A 388 -3.27 28.39 7.27
CA ILE A 388 -3.28 29.85 7.08
C ILE A 388 -3.29 30.21 5.58
N VAL A 389 -2.75 29.35 4.73
CA VAL A 389 -2.72 29.51 3.26
C VAL A 389 -3.99 28.95 2.63
#